data_23538888ef587cbc0ff1d0c5a6bdd2ec
#
_entry.id   23538888ef587cbc0ff1d0c5a6bdd2ec
#
_cell.length_a   1.000
_cell.length_b   1.000
_cell.length_c   1.000
_cell.angle_alpha   90.00
_cell.angle_beta   90.00
_cell.angle_gamma   90.00
#
_symmetry.space_group_name_H-M   'P 1'
#
loop_
_entity.id
_entity.type
_entity.pdbx_description
1 polymer ?
#
loop_
_entity_poly.entity_id
_entity_poly.type
_entity_poly.pdbx_seq_one_letter_code
_entity_poly.pdbx_strand_id
1 'polypeptide(L)'
;MLIVHISDIHCGPEFQRNVFEEAADEINRLRPDALVVTGDLTENGLLAQYRLAREVIDSIRCRKKVVCSGNHDYRSTGYLLFKRFFPSGQVVKVGDCVLTIVSTARPERNDGEVGHRQVVWLEHTLARYGKLTKVVAMHHHLIQVPDTGPDNIPVVDAGDTLRGILEAHVDLVLGGHRHRPWRWSLKGTQIIHAGTLSSERLRGFYAHSYNVIKVSRGSIQAKLKIVGGKYLDFDEVVKGRIRLPPFRP
;
A
#
# COMPACT_ATOMS: atom_id res chain seq x y z
N MET A 1 -0.29 -16.89 -7.79
CA MET A 1 -1.01 -16.17 -6.73
C MET A 1 -1.42 -14.79 -7.23
N LEU A 2 -2.63 -14.34 -6.89
CA LEU A 2 -3.14 -13.02 -7.24
C LEU A 2 -3.24 -12.16 -5.97
N ILE A 3 -2.50 -11.06 -5.94
CA ILE A 3 -2.58 -10.04 -4.90
C ILE A 3 -3.33 -8.83 -5.47
N VAL A 4 -4.29 -8.30 -4.72
CA VAL A 4 -4.80 -6.94 -4.93
C VAL A 4 -4.22 -6.05 -3.86
N HIS A 5 -3.67 -4.91 -4.29
CA HIS A 5 -3.06 -3.91 -3.43
C HIS A 5 -3.81 -2.59 -3.53
N ILE A 6 -4.37 -2.14 -2.41
CA ILE A 6 -5.10 -0.88 -2.26
C ILE A 6 -4.45 -0.03 -1.18
N SER A 7 -4.69 1.28 -1.19
CA SER A 7 -4.14 2.23 -0.21
C SER A 7 -4.99 3.50 -0.13
N ASP A 8 -4.77 4.26 0.93
CA ASP A 8 -5.21 5.66 1.03
C ASP A 8 -6.73 5.79 0.81
N ILE A 9 -7.50 5.07 1.63
CA ILE A 9 -8.98 5.04 1.59
C ILE A 9 -9.54 6.35 2.17
N HIS A 10 -8.93 6.84 3.27
CA HIS A 10 -9.29 8.08 3.98
C HIS A 10 -10.76 8.13 4.38
N CYS A 11 -11.28 7.11 5.06
CA CYS A 11 -12.61 7.13 5.63
C CYS A 11 -12.80 8.38 6.51
N GLY A 12 -13.58 9.33 6.00
CA GLY A 12 -13.76 10.66 6.57
C GLY A 12 -14.48 11.59 5.58
N PRO A 13 -14.33 12.92 5.70
CA PRO A 13 -15.03 13.87 4.82
C PRO A 13 -14.71 13.72 3.34
N GLU A 14 -13.50 13.27 2.99
CA GLU A 14 -13.03 13.14 1.61
C GLU A 14 -13.24 11.74 1.02
N PHE A 15 -13.89 10.85 1.77
CA PHE A 15 -14.15 9.49 1.34
C PHE A 15 -15.29 9.43 0.32
N GLN A 16 -15.01 8.92 -0.86
CA GLN A 16 -15.98 8.69 -1.92
C GLN A 16 -16.51 7.25 -1.87
N ARG A 17 -17.62 7.05 -1.16
CA ARG A 17 -18.22 5.73 -0.93
C ARG A 17 -18.55 5.02 -2.24
N ASN A 18 -19.15 5.71 -3.22
CA ASN A 18 -19.51 5.14 -4.51
C ASN A 18 -18.31 4.61 -5.29
N VAL A 19 -17.17 5.32 -5.23
CA VAL A 19 -15.93 4.90 -5.88
C VAL A 19 -15.36 3.66 -5.18
N PHE A 20 -15.39 3.65 -3.83
CA PHE A 20 -14.95 2.48 -3.07
C PHE A 20 -15.81 1.24 -3.39
N GLU A 21 -17.13 1.39 -3.44
CA GLU A 21 -18.08 0.30 -3.71
C GLU A 21 -17.85 -0.27 -5.12
N GLU A 22 -17.64 0.58 -6.13
CA GLU A 22 -17.28 0.15 -7.48
C GLU A 22 -15.96 -0.64 -7.50
N ALA A 23 -14.93 -0.14 -6.82
CA ALA A 23 -13.65 -0.83 -6.68
C ALA A 23 -13.80 -2.17 -5.95
N ALA A 24 -14.58 -2.22 -4.87
CA ALA A 24 -14.84 -3.45 -4.10
C ALA A 24 -15.54 -4.51 -4.95
N ASP A 25 -16.52 -4.12 -5.77
CA ASP A 25 -17.19 -5.01 -6.70
C ASP A 25 -16.26 -5.57 -7.77
N GLU A 26 -15.38 -4.73 -8.33
CA GLU A 26 -14.34 -5.16 -9.25
C GLU A 26 -13.38 -6.16 -8.61
N ILE A 27 -12.88 -5.84 -7.40
CA ILE A 27 -11.96 -6.70 -6.63
C ILE A 27 -12.64 -8.04 -6.29
N ASN A 28 -13.92 -8.00 -5.89
CA ASN A 28 -14.70 -9.20 -5.58
C ASN A 28 -14.86 -10.13 -6.78
N ARG A 29 -14.96 -9.58 -8.00
CA ARG A 29 -14.97 -10.37 -9.23
C ARG A 29 -13.62 -11.01 -9.55
N LEU A 30 -12.51 -10.36 -9.17
CA LEU A 30 -11.15 -10.89 -9.35
C LEU A 30 -10.85 -12.09 -8.45
N ARG A 31 -11.52 -12.21 -7.28
CA ARG A 31 -11.30 -13.27 -6.27
C ARG A 31 -9.80 -13.39 -5.88
N PRO A 32 -9.19 -12.34 -5.33
CA PRO A 32 -7.77 -12.38 -5.02
C PRO A 32 -7.44 -13.40 -3.93
N ASP A 33 -6.24 -13.97 -3.99
CA ASP A 33 -5.69 -14.84 -2.95
C ASP A 33 -5.31 -14.04 -1.69
N ALA A 34 -4.89 -12.78 -1.90
CA ALA A 34 -4.58 -11.84 -0.83
C ALA A 34 -4.99 -10.40 -1.19
N LEU A 35 -5.50 -9.67 -0.20
CA LEU A 35 -5.71 -8.24 -0.23
C LEU A 35 -4.66 -7.57 0.67
N VAL A 36 -3.87 -6.66 0.12
CA VAL A 36 -2.91 -5.85 0.86
C VAL A 36 -3.41 -4.41 0.90
N VAL A 37 -3.53 -3.86 2.10
CA VAL A 37 -3.98 -2.48 2.35
C VAL A 37 -2.83 -1.72 3.01
N THR A 38 -2.26 -0.74 2.31
CA THR A 38 -1.05 -0.06 2.76
C THR A 38 -1.32 1.27 3.46
N GLY A 39 -2.30 1.29 4.37
CA GLY A 39 -2.52 2.38 5.32
C GLY A 39 -3.41 3.52 4.83
N ASP A 40 -3.50 4.53 5.67
CA ASP A 40 -4.41 5.68 5.55
C ASP A 40 -5.85 5.25 5.30
N LEU A 41 -6.32 4.38 6.22
CA LEU A 41 -7.69 3.85 6.23
C LEU A 41 -8.68 4.93 6.67
N THR A 42 -8.23 5.76 7.61
CA THR A 42 -8.98 6.86 8.23
C THR A 42 -8.37 8.21 7.88
N GLU A 43 -9.15 9.28 7.98
CA GLU A 43 -8.62 10.64 7.76
C GLU A 43 -7.95 11.22 9.01
N ASN A 44 -8.51 10.96 10.21
CA ASN A 44 -8.06 11.58 11.46
C ASN A 44 -7.93 10.61 12.64
N GLY A 45 -7.87 9.30 12.40
CA GLY A 45 -7.73 8.29 13.44
C GLY A 45 -8.91 8.20 14.41
N LEU A 46 -10.11 8.69 14.03
CA LEU A 46 -11.28 8.73 14.90
C LEU A 46 -12.02 7.39 14.93
N LEU A 47 -12.64 7.07 16.07
CA LEU A 47 -13.39 5.83 16.25
C LEU A 47 -14.47 5.58 15.19
N ALA A 48 -15.23 6.63 14.82
CA ALA A 48 -16.26 6.53 13.78
C ALA A 48 -15.65 6.20 12.41
N GLN A 49 -14.49 6.78 12.09
CA GLN A 49 -13.77 6.53 10.86
C GLN A 49 -13.19 5.10 10.82
N TYR A 50 -12.69 4.59 11.95
CA TYR A 50 -12.26 3.20 12.05
C TYR A 50 -13.41 2.20 11.90
N ARG A 51 -14.60 2.51 12.42
CA ARG A 51 -15.80 1.68 12.21
C ARG A 51 -16.16 1.61 10.73
N LEU A 52 -16.16 2.76 10.06
CA LEU A 52 -16.41 2.85 8.62
C LEU A 52 -15.33 2.11 7.82
N ALA A 53 -14.04 2.34 8.12
CA ALA A 53 -12.94 1.65 7.45
C ALA A 53 -13.04 0.12 7.60
N ARG A 54 -13.45 -0.36 8.78
CA ARG A 54 -13.67 -1.79 9.00
C ARG A 54 -14.83 -2.32 8.16
N GLU A 55 -15.97 -1.62 8.15
CA GLU A 55 -17.16 -1.96 7.35
C GLU A 55 -16.78 -2.10 5.87
N VAL A 56 -16.15 -1.07 5.30
CA VAL A 56 -15.85 -1.05 3.86
C VAL A 56 -14.75 -2.07 3.49
N ILE A 57 -13.74 -2.26 4.30
CA ILE A 57 -12.71 -3.30 4.04
C ILE A 57 -13.32 -4.71 4.15
N ASP A 58 -14.28 -4.92 5.04
CA ASP A 58 -14.94 -6.22 5.18
C ASP A 58 -15.85 -6.55 4.00
N SER A 59 -16.37 -5.56 3.25
CA SER A 59 -17.14 -5.80 2.03
C SER A 59 -16.31 -6.42 0.89
N ILE A 60 -14.99 -6.29 0.93
CA ILE A 60 -14.09 -6.97 -0.01
C ILE A 60 -13.91 -8.42 0.43
N ARG A 61 -14.38 -9.35 -0.41
CA ARG A 61 -14.34 -10.80 -0.16
C ARG A 61 -12.95 -11.36 -0.46
N CYS A 62 -12.09 -11.38 0.55
CA CYS A 62 -10.78 -12.01 0.49
C CYS A 62 -10.45 -12.67 1.83
N ARG A 63 -10.00 -13.92 1.80
CA ARG A 63 -9.69 -14.68 3.01
C ARG A 63 -8.44 -14.15 3.74
N LYS A 64 -7.47 -13.67 3.00
CA LYS A 64 -6.20 -13.17 3.52
C LYS A 64 -6.11 -11.67 3.29
N LYS A 65 -6.47 -10.91 4.32
CA LYS A 65 -6.32 -9.44 4.34
C LYS A 65 -5.10 -9.08 5.17
N VAL A 66 -4.19 -8.31 4.59
CA VAL A 66 -2.97 -7.79 5.23
C VAL A 66 -3.11 -6.27 5.25
N VAL A 67 -3.17 -5.68 6.44
CA VAL A 67 -3.48 -4.26 6.62
C VAL A 67 -2.39 -3.61 7.47
N CYS A 68 -1.68 -2.62 6.93
CA CYS A 68 -0.79 -1.76 7.71
C CYS A 68 -1.44 -0.41 8.03
N SER A 69 -0.91 0.29 9.02
CA SER A 69 -1.32 1.65 9.35
C SER A 69 -0.59 2.67 8.49
N GLY A 70 -1.26 3.77 8.16
CA GLY A 70 -0.64 4.97 7.65
C GLY A 70 -0.55 6.08 8.71
N ASN A 71 -0.03 7.25 8.33
CA ASN A 71 0.15 8.37 9.25
C ASN A 71 -1.20 8.98 9.68
N HIS A 72 -2.21 8.99 8.81
CA HIS A 72 -3.55 9.46 9.15
C HIS A 72 -4.24 8.53 10.16
N ASP A 73 -3.97 7.24 10.11
CA ASP A 73 -4.45 6.27 11.09
C ASP A 73 -3.87 6.51 12.49
N TYR A 74 -2.71 7.18 12.60
CA TYR A 74 -2.04 7.43 13.87
C TYR A 74 -2.25 8.85 14.42
N ARG A 75 -3.17 9.61 13.82
CA ARG A 75 -3.63 10.90 14.36
C ARG A 75 -4.52 10.68 15.59
N SER A 76 -4.58 11.68 16.46
CA SER A 76 -5.37 11.67 17.69
C SER A 76 -5.08 10.40 18.54
N THR A 77 -6.08 9.62 18.85
CA THR A 77 -5.93 8.33 19.56
C THR A 77 -5.87 7.13 18.60
N GLY A 78 -5.72 7.37 17.33
CA GLY A 78 -5.81 6.35 16.28
C GLY A 78 -4.80 5.21 16.42
N TYR A 79 -3.57 5.52 16.87
CA TYR A 79 -2.52 4.51 17.12
C TYR A 79 -2.94 3.45 18.18
N LEU A 80 -3.83 3.79 19.11
CA LEU A 80 -4.42 2.86 20.06
C LEU A 80 -5.57 2.04 19.44
N LEU A 81 -6.33 2.68 18.53
CA LEU A 81 -7.48 2.07 17.90
C LEU A 81 -7.09 1.11 16.78
N PHE A 82 -6.02 1.41 16.03
CA PHE A 82 -5.62 0.61 14.87
C PHE A 82 -5.54 -0.89 15.18
N LYS A 83 -4.79 -1.26 16.21
CA LYS A 83 -4.61 -2.67 16.63
C LYS A 83 -5.92 -3.34 17.04
N ARG A 84 -6.87 -2.57 17.55
CA ARG A 84 -8.19 -3.08 17.97
C ARG A 84 -9.07 -3.40 16.77
N PHE A 85 -9.00 -2.57 15.72
CA PHE A 85 -9.82 -2.75 14.51
C PHE A 85 -9.18 -3.66 13.47
N PHE A 86 -7.86 -3.62 13.36
CA PHE A 86 -7.07 -4.37 12.38
C PHE A 86 -5.95 -5.16 13.05
N PRO A 87 -6.30 -6.18 13.87
CA PRO A 87 -5.31 -7.06 14.48
C PRO A 87 -4.75 -7.97 13.40
N SER A 88 -3.72 -7.53 12.69
CA SER A 88 -3.05 -8.34 11.69
C SER A 88 -1.76 -8.91 12.26
N GLY A 89 -1.48 -10.18 11.92
CA GLY A 89 -0.15 -10.73 12.15
C GLY A 89 0.87 -10.02 11.27
N GLN A 90 2.06 -9.76 11.78
CA GLN A 90 3.12 -9.11 11.02
C GLN A 90 3.63 -9.96 9.84
N VAL A 91 3.39 -11.27 9.86
CA VAL A 91 3.83 -12.22 8.84
C VAL A 91 2.67 -13.12 8.44
N VAL A 92 2.34 -13.15 7.15
CA VAL A 92 1.26 -13.96 6.59
C VAL A 92 1.78 -14.77 5.40
N LYS A 93 1.71 -16.10 5.49
CA LYS A 93 2.05 -16.97 4.36
C LYS A 93 0.81 -17.22 3.50
N VAL A 94 0.96 -17.02 2.18
CA VAL A 94 -0.08 -17.29 1.18
C VAL A 94 0.55 -17.99 -0.01
N GLY A 95 0.27 -19.27 -0.20
CA GLY A 95 0.92 -20.07 -1.25
C GLY A 95 2.45 -20.04 -1.16
N ASP A 96 3.11 -19.68 -2.26
CA ASP A 96 4.56 -19.56 -2.37
C ASP A 96 5.08 -18.16 -1.98
N CYS A 97 4.26 -17.35 -1.30
CA CYS A 97 4.65 -16.01 -0.85
C CYS A 97 4.59 -15.87 0.67
N VAL A 98 5.46 -15.04 1.20
CA VAL A 98 5.40 -14.50 2.55
C VAL A 98 5.18 -12.99 2.47
N LEU A 99 4.07 -12.53 3.06
CA LEU A 99 3.77 -11.11 3.19
C LEU A 99 4.14 -10.66 4.61
N THR A 100 4.97 -9.63 4.69
CA THR A 100 5.46 -9.10 5.97
C THR A 100 5.06 -7.64 6.08
N ILE A 101 4.47 -7.26 7.22
CA ILE A 101 4.08 -5.88 7.50
C ILE A 101 5.20 -5.19 8.28
N VAL A 102 5.59 -4.02 7.81
CA VAL A 102 6.49 -3.11 8.50
C VAL A 102 5.73 -1.82 8.81
N SER A 103 5.63 -1.47 10.09
CA SER A 103 4.99 -0.22 10.51
C SER A 103 5.92 0.95 10.26
N THR A 104 5.41 1.98 9.62
CA THR A 104 6.17 3.23 9.38
C THR A 104 5.51 4.45 10.00
N ALA A 105 4.25 4.32 10.45
CA ALA A 105 3.50 5.43 11.03
C ALA A 105 3.99 5.76 12.43
N ARG A 106 4.08 7.06 12.72
CA ARG A 106 4.40 7.63 14.05
C ARG A 106 3.24 8.50 14.52
N PRO A 107 2.87 8.46 15.82
CA PRO A 107 1.78 9.28 16.33
C PRO A 107 1.99 10.78 16.04
N GLU A 108 0.97 11.43 15.50
CA GLU A 108 0.93 12.86 15.18
C GLU A 108 2.00 13.34 14.18
N ARG A 109 2.58 12.43 13.38
CA ARG A 109 3.60 12.78 12.39
C ARG A 109 3.18 12.35 10.99
N ASN A 110 3.53 13.16 9.99
CA ASN A 110 3.29 12.85 8.58
C ASN A 110 4.49 12.13 7.94
N ASP A 111 5.66 12.21 8.53
CA ASP A 111 6.85 11.48 8.13
C ASP A 111 6.88 10.11 8.81
N GLY A 112 7.44 9.12 8.11
CA GLY A 112 7.54 7.75 8.57
C GLY A 112 8.93 7.38 9.07
N GLU A 113 8.99 6.31 9.86
CA GLU A 113 10.22 5.66 10.32
C GLU A 113 9.99 4.17 10.48
N VAL A 114 10.93 3.35 10.03
CA VAL A 114 10.90 1.89 10.26
C VAL A 114 11.53 1.56 11.60
N GLY A 115 12.67 2.14 11.89
CA GLY A 115 13.45 1.92 13.09
C GLY A 115 14.31 0.66 13.04
N HIS A 116 15.51 0.76 13.59
CA HIS A 116 16.53 -0.30 13.55
C HIS A 116 15.99 -1.66 14.02
N ARG A 117 15.16 -1.69 15.07
CA ARG A 117 14.60 -2.95 15.59
C ARG A 117 13.72 -3.67 14.59
N GLN A 118 12.92 -2.93 13.81
CA GLN A 118 12.09 -3.55 12.77
C GLN A 118 12.93 -4.01 11.58
N VAL A 119 13.99 -3.28 11.20
CA VAL A 119 14.90 -3.69 10.12
C VAL A 119 15.55 -5.02 10.48
N VAL A 120 16.17 -5.14 11.66
CA VAL A 120 16.79 -6.38 12.14
C VAL A 120 15.77 -7.52 12.24
N TRP A 121 14.57 -7.24 12.77
CA TRP A 121 13.50 -8.22 12.84
C TRP A 121 13.07 -8.70 11.45
N LEU A 122 12.97 -7.79 10.47
CA LEU A 122 12.62 -8.12 9.08
C LEU A 122 13.65 -9.06 8.46
N GLU A 123 14.95 -8.76 8.59
CA GLU A 123 16.05 -9.57 8.08
C GLU A 123 16.00 -10.98 8.67
N HIS A 124 15.94 -11.10 10.01
CA HIS A 124 15.85 -12.39 10.70
C HIS A 124 14.60 -13.18 10.34
N THR A 125 13.48 -12.48 10.16
CA THR A 125 12.21 -13.12 9.82
C THR A 125 12.25 -13.67 8.40
N LEU A 126 12.67 -12.86 7.43
CA LEU A 126 12.68 -13.24 6.02
C LEU A 126 13.76 -14.30 5.69
N ALA A 127 14.83 -14.37 6.46
CA ALA A 127 15.84 -15.44 6.33
C ALA A 127 15.23 -16.86 6.45
N ARG A 128 14.15 -17.01 7.23
CA ARG A 128 13.45 -18.29 7.43
C ARG A 128 12.66 -18.75 6.20
N TYR A 129 12.45 -17.87 5.22
CA TYR A 129 11.61 -18.11 4.04
C TYR A 129 12.39 -18.11 2.73
N GLY A 130 13.59 -18.70 2.75
CA GLY A 130 14.58 -18.59 1.66
C GLY A 130 14.09 -18.90 0.24
N LYS A 131 13.06 -19.75 0.07
CA LYS A 131 12.55 -20.16 -1.25
C LYS A 131 11.22 -19.49 -1.64
N LEU A 132 10.62 -18.75 -0.72
CA LEU A 132 9.35 -18.07 -0.97
C LEU A 132 9.58 -16.68 -1.56
N THR A 133 8.64 -16.22 -2.38
CA THR A 133 8.59 -14.82 -2.78
C THR A 133 8.30 -13.94 -1.56
N LYS A 134 9.19 -13.00 -1.29
CA LYS A 134 9.15 -12.13 -0.12
C LYS A 134 8.52 -10.80 -0.48
N VAL A 135 7.40 -10.50 0.16
CA VAL A 135 6.65 -9.25 -0.03
C VAL A 135 6.63 -8.47 1.27
N VAL A 136 7.06 -7.22 1.23
CA VAL A 136 6.99 -6.29 2.36
C VAL A 136 5.90 -5.25 2.08
N ALA A 137 4.98 -5.08 3.01
CA ALA A 137 3.94 -4.05 2.98
C ALA A 137 4.24 -2.99 4.03
N MET A 138 4.27 -1.72 3.62
CA MET A 138 4.45 -0.55 4.47
C MET A 138 3.62 0.61 3.91
N HIS A 139 3.46 1.70 4.65
CA HIS A 139 2.71 2.85 4.15
C HIS A 139 3.61 3.85 3.44
N HIS A 140 4.59 4.40 4.15
CA HIS A 140 5.44 5.46 3.62
C HIS A 140 6.45 4.95 2.59
N HIS A 141 6.84 5.82 1.68
CA HIS A 141 7.77 5.51 0.60
C HIS A 141 9.24 5.53 1.07
N LEU A 142 10.05 4.66 0.45
CA LEU A 142 11.49 4.57 0.67
C LEU A 142 12.29 5.40 -0.33
N ILE A 143 11.74 5.61 -1.51
CA ILE A 143 12.30 6.40 -2.61
C ILE A 143 11.23 7.40 -3.01
N GLN A 144 11.63 8.64 -3.25
CA GLN A 144 10.70 9.70 -3.63
C GLN A 144 9.83 9.29 -4.83
N VAL A 145 8.54 9.62 -4.74
CA VAL A 145 7.58 9.42 -5.83
C VAL A 145 7.47 10.71 -6.62
N PRO A 146 7.83 10.76 -7.90
CA PRO A 146 7.83 11.98 -8.71
C PRO A 146 6.45 12.66 -8.77
N ASP A 147 6.44 13.98 -8.98
CA ASP A 147 5.27 14.83 -9.20
C ASP A 147 4.23 14.79 -8.06
N THR A 148 4.68 14.56 -6.82
CA THR A 148 3.79 14.52 -5.65
C THR A 148 3.98 15.68 -4.67
N GLY A 149 4.68 16.73 -5.10
CA GLY A 149 4.87 17.96 -4.36
C GLY A 149 6.13 18.01 -3.49
N PRO A 150 6.40 19.16 -2.83
CA PRO A 150 7.65 19.41 -2.10
C PRO A 150 7.80 18.54 -0.84
N ASP A 151 6.68 18.13 -0.22
CA ASP A 151 6.69 17.29 1.00
C ASP A 151 6.94 15.81 0.72
N ASN A 152 7.59 15.51 -0.41
CA ASN A 152 7.91 14.17 -0.85
C ASN A 152 9.17 13.63 -0.14
N ILE A 153 9.10 13.56 1.19
CA ILE A 153 10.19 13.08 2.05
C ILE A 153 10.02 11.59 2.29
N PRO A 154 11.02 10.75 1.94
CA PRO A 154 11.02 9.34 2.31
C PRO A 154 11.01 9.14 3.83
N VAL A 155 10.83 7.90 4.30
CA VAL A 155 11.02 7.58 5.72
C VAL A 155 12.40 8.07 6.19
N VAL A 156 12.50 8.51 7.44
CA VAL A 156 13.73 9.18 7.95
C VAL A 156 14.96 8.26 7.94
N ASP A 157 14.75 6.96 8.00
CA ASP A 157 15.76 5.89 7.94
C ASP A 157 15.72 5.08 6.62
N ALA A 158 15.36 5.73 5.51
CA ALA A 158 15.18 5.06 4.21
C ALA A 158 16.43 4.29 3.75
N GLY A 159 17.62 4.83 3.98
CA GLY A 159 18.87 4.19 3.59
C GLY A 159 19.09 2.87 4.29
N ASP A 160 18.93 2.83 5.62
CA ASP A 160 19.10 1.61 6.41
C ASP A 160 18.00 0.59 6.09
N THR A 161 16.77 1.06 5.93
CA THR A 161 15.64 0.20 5.56
C THR A 161 15.83 -0.42 4.16
N LEU A 162 16.26 0.36 3.16
CA LEU A 162 16.57 -0.15 1.82
C LEU A 162 17.68 -1.19 1.85
N ARG A 163 18.75 -0.94 2.64
CA ARG A 163 19.82 -1.90 2.82
C ARG A 163 19.28 -3.22 3.36
N GLY A 164 18.51 -3.20 4.46
CA GLY A 164 17.94 -4.42 5.06
C GLY A 164 16.98 -5.16 4.12
N ILE A 165 16.18 -4.45 3.32
CA ILE A 165 15.30 -5.02 2.29
C ILE A 165 16.12 -5.76 1.22
N LEU A 166 17.22 -5.16 0.73
CA LEU A 166 18.07 -5.75 -0.29
C LEU A 166 18.86 -6.96 0.26
N GLU A 167 19.40 -6.87 1.47
CA GLU A 167 20.12 -7.95 2.14
C GLU A 167 19.19 -9.13 2.47
N ALA A 168 17.94 -8.86 2.82
CA ALA A 168 16.91 -9.89 3.02
C ALA A 168 16.38 -10.50 1.71
N HIS A 169 16.84 -10.02 0.55
CA HIS A 169 16.37 -10.45 -0.77
C HIS A 169 14.85 -10.36 -0.90
N VAL A 170 14.29 -9.17 -0.59
CA VAL A 170 12.86 -8.90 -0.78
C VAL A 170 12.58 -8.74 -2.28
N ASP A 171 11.58 -9.46 -2.78
CA ASP A 171 11.20 -9.41 -4.19
C ASP A 171 10.27 -8.23 -4.50
N LEU A 172 9.40 -7.86 -3.55
CA LEU A 172 8.37 -6.85 -3.73
C LEU A 172 8.15 -6.02 -2.47
N VAL A 173 8.17 -4.70 -2.61
CA VAL A 173 7.71 -3.75 -1.58
C VAL A 173 6.45 -3.07 -2.06
N LEU A 174 5.42 -3.03 -1.21
CA LEU A 174 4.14 -2.36 -1.47
C LEU A 174 3.98 -1.17 -0.53
N GLY A 175 3.64 0.00 -1.08
CA GLY A 175 3.47 1.24 -0.35
C GLY A 175 2.32 2.11 -0.86
N GLY A 176 1.98 3.16 -0.09
CA GLY A 176 0.95 4.15 -0.41
C GLY A 176 1.43 5.58 -0.19
N HIS A 177 0.66 6.35 0.63
CA HIS A 177 1.00 7.67 1.17
C HIS A 177 0.98 8.84 0.17
N ARG A 178 1.50 8.65 -1.01
CA ARG A 178 1.62 9.75 -1.99
C ARG A 178 0.43 9.85 -2.95
N HIS A 179 -0.57 8.98 -2.81
CA HIS A 179 -1.77 8.93 -3.66
C HIS A 179 -1.47 8.82 -5.16
N ARG A 180 -0.22 8.47 -5.50
CA ARG A 180 0.23 8.33 -6.88
C ARG A 180 0.72 6.93 -7.14
N PRO A 181 0.16 6.20 -8.09
CA PRO A 181 0.70 4.91 -8.50
C PRO A 181 2.07 5.12 -9.13
N TRP A 182 3.05 4.34 -8.67
CA TRP A 182 4.42 4.43 -9.17
C TRP A 182 5.15 3.11 -9.00
N ARG A 183 6.15 2.87 -9.84
CA ARG A 183 7.02 1.70 -9.72
C ARG A 183 8.48 2.09 -9.81
N TRP A 184 9.25 1.62 -8.84
CA TRP A 184 10.70 1.59 -8.88
C TRP A 184 11.19 0.15 -9.01
N SER A 185 12.38 -0.05 -9.57
CA SER A 185 13.10 -1.33 -9.56
C SER A 185 14.52 -1.08 -9.10
N LEU A 186 14.95 -1.80 -8.06
CA LEU A 186 16.26 -1.63 -7.46
C LEU A 186 16.88 -3.01 -7.18
N LYS A 187 17.96 -3.36 -7.86
CA LYS A 187 18.69 -4.64 -7.68
C LYS A 187 17.77 -5.89 -7.67
N GLY A 188 16.76 -5.92 -8.51
CA GLY A 188 15.80 -7.03 -8.60
C GLY A 188 14.57 -6.88 -7.71
N THR A 189 14.60 -6.04 -6.68
CA THR A 189 13.43 -5.71 -5.87
C THR A 189 12.52 -4.74 -6.63
N GLN A 190 11.23 -5.06 -6.76
CA GLN A 190 10.22 -4.12 -7.23
C GLN A 190 9.63 -3.36 -6.04
N ILE A 191 9.51 -2.04 -6.17
CA ILE A 191 8.84 -1.18 -5.18
C ILE A 191 7.65 -0.54 -5.88
N ILE A 192 6.43 -0.89 -5.44
CA ILE A 192 5.20 -0.47 -6.09
C ILE A 192 4.34 0.34 -5.11
N HIS A 193 4.02 1.56 -5.50
CA HIS A 193 3.10 2.42 -4.78
C HIS A 193 1.70 2.33 -5.38
N ALA A 194 0.69 2.30 -4.52
CA ALA A 194 -0.70 2.46 -4.93
C ALA A 194 -1.04 3.96 -5.05
N GLY A 195 -1.99 4.27 -5.90
CA GLY A 195 -2.75 5.51 -5.82
C GLY A 195 -3.78 5.46 -4.69
N THR A 196 -4.54 6.54 -4.50
CA THR A 196 -5.71 6.47 -3.61
C THR A 196 -6.82 5.63 -4.25
N LEU A 197 -7.45 4.79 -3.42
CA LEU A 197 -8.60 3.99 -3.87
C LEU A 197 -9.87 4.84 -3.98
N SER A 198 -10.10 5.75 -3.04
CA SER A 198 -11.40 6.41 -2.87
C SER A 198 -11.37 7.78 -2.22
N SER A 199 -10.20 8.39 -2.00
CA SER A 199 -10.12 9.75 -1.46
C SER A 199 -10.16 10.79 -2.58
N GLU A 200 -10.80 11.93 -2.33
CA GLU A 200 -10.76 13.10 -3.24
C GLU A 200 -9.35 13.66 -3.44
N ARG A 201 -8.38 13.30 -2.57
CA ARG A 201 -6.98 13.77 -2.64
C ARG A 201 -6.20 13.04 -3.73
N LEU A 202 -6.35 13.47 -4.95
CA LEU A 202 -5.54 12.98 -6.08
C LEU A 202 -4.26 13.82 -6.23
N ARG A 203 -3.11 13.17 -6.39
CA ARG A 203 -1.80 13.84 -6.50
C ARG A 203 -1.02 13.32 -7.71
N GLY A 204 -0.78 14.17 -8.71
CA GLY A 204 0.03 13.82 -9.88
C GLY A 204 -0.50 12.65 -10.73
N PHE A 205 -1.61 12.05 -10.32
CA PHE A 205 -2.39 11.06 -11.05
C PHE A 205 -3.86 11.22 -10.67
N TYR A 206 -4.71 11.55 -11.64
CA TYR A 206 -6.07 12.06 -11.40
C TYR A 206 -7.14 11.00 -11.65
N ALA A 207 -6.88 9.77 -11.18
CA ALA A 207 -7.86 8.69 -11.20
C ALA A 207 -7.70 7.79 -9.98
N HIS A 208 -8.80 7.34 -9.42
CA HIS A 208 -8.83 6.32 -8.40
C HIS A 208 -8.36 4.99 -8.99
N SER A 209 -7.54 4.29 -8.24
CA SER A 209 -6.88 3.10 -8.79
C SER A 209 -6.41 2.14 -7.71
N TYR A 210 -6.18 0.90 -8.12
CA TYR A 210 -5.55 -0.13 -7.31
C TYR A 210 -4.62 -1.00 -8.15
N ASN A 211 -3.74 -1.73 -7.50
CA ASN A 211 -2.77 -2.58 -8.18
C ASN A 211 -3.24 -4.04 -8.18
N VAL A 212 -3.12 -4.69 -9.34
CA VAL A 212 -3.37 -6.12 -9.52
C VAL A 212 -2.06 -6.79 -9.84
N ILE A 213 -1.59 -7.66 -8.92
CA ILE A 213 -0.24 -8.22 -8.95
C ILE A 213 -0.34 -9.74 -9.04
N LYS A 214 0.19 -10.29 -10.13
CA LYS A 214 0.34 -11.74 -10.30
C LYS A 214 1.75 -12.14 -9.88
N VAL A 215 1.83 -13.04 -8.91
CA VAL A 215 3.09 -13.60 -8.42
C VAL A 215 3.16 -15.06 -8.78
N SER A 216 4.21 -15.45 -9.48
CA SER A 216 4.59 -16.83 -9.78
C SER A 216 6.09 -16.99 -9.48
N ARG A 217 6.60 -18.24 -9.40
CA ARG A 217 8.00 -18.47 -9.10
C ARG A 217 8.92 -17.64 -10.02
N GLY A 218 9.70 -16.73 -9.41
CA GLY A 218 10.67 -15.89 -10.11
C GLY A 218 10.07 -14.79 -11.00
N SER A 219 8.75 -14.56 -10.96
CA SER A 219 8.10 -13.53 -11.78
C SER A 219 7.02 -12.78 -11.00
N ILE A 220 7.10 -11.45 -11.04
CA ILE A 220 6.11 -10.52 -10.49
C ILE A 220 5.62 -9.63 -11.63
N GLN A 221 4.34 -9.74 -11.95
CA GLN A 221 3.67 -8.92 -12.95
C GLN A 221 2.63 -8.04 -12.27
N ALA A 222 2.82 -6.74 -12.33
CA ALA A 222 1.91 -5.77 -11.75
C ALA A 222 1.26 -4.91 -12.83
N LYS A 223 -0.05 -4.74 -12.72
CA LYS A 223 -0.85 -3.81 -13.52
C LYS A 223 -1.59 -2.85 -12.61
N LEU A 224 -1.71 -1.60 -13.06
CA LEU A 224 -2.59 -0.63 -12.45
C LEU A 224 -4.01 -0.81 -13.02
N LYS A 225 -5.01 -0.87 -12.15
CA LYS A 225 -6.43 -0.85 -12.56
C LYS A 225 -7.04 0.49 -12.17
N ILE A 226 -7.55 1.22 -13.13
CA ILE A 226 -8.40 2.40 -12.90
C ILE A 226 -9.77 1.92 -12.45
N VAL A 227 -10.31 2.46 -11.36
CA VAL A 227 -11.67 2.15 -10.89
C VAL A 227 -12.67 2.55 -11.96
N GLY A 228 -13.58 1.65 -12.33
CA GLY A 228 -14.52 1.86 -13.45
C GLY A 228 -13.88 1.87 -14.85
N GLY A 229 -12.56 1.73 -14.95
CA GLY A 229 -11.81 1.94 -16.18
C GLY A 229 -10.97 0.74 -16.64
N LYS A 230 -9.91 1.00 -17.36
CA LYS A 230 -9.01 0.01 -17.95
C LYS A 230 -7.84 -0.37 -17.06
N TYR A 231 -7.15 -1.44 -17.44
CA TYR A 231 -5.83 -1.78 -16.92
C TYR A 231 -4.75 -0.99 -17.67
N LEU A 232 -3.73 -0.57 -16.93
CA LEU A 232 -2.56 0.12 -17.46
C LEU A 232 -1.29 -0.63 -17.05
N ASP A 233 -0.29 -0.60 -17.90
CA ASP A 233 1.04 -1.07 -17.52
C ASP A 233 1.79 0.03 -16.76
N PHE A 234 2.53 -0.34 -15.70
CA PHE A 234 3.30 0.63 -14.92
C PHE A 234 4.34 1.37 -15.76
N ASP A 235 4.83 0.76 -16.83
CA ASP A 235 5.76 1.44 -17.74
C ASP A 235 5.12 2.63 -18.46
N GLU A 236 3.81 2.57 -18.72
CA GLU A 236 3.06 3.70 -19.28
C GLU A 236 2.86 4.80 -18.24
N VAL A 237 2.56 4.44 -16.98
CA VAL A 237 2.43 5.38 -15.87
C VAL A 237 3.75 6.11 -15.60
N VAL A 238 4.84 5.36 -15.49
CA VAL A 238 6.18 5.86 -15.17
C VAL A 238 6.74 6.74 -16.30
N LYS A 239 6.49 6.41 -17.56
CA LYS A 239 6.96 7.18 -18.71
C LYS A 239 6.10 8.39 -19.05
N GLY A 240 5.07 8.68 -18.28
CA GLY A 240 4.15 9.81 -18.53
C GLY A 240 3.37 9.69 -19.84
N ARG A 241 3.24 8.48 -20.41
CA ARG A 241 2.50 8.24 -21.66
C ARG A 241 0.98 8.37 -21.49
N ILE A 242 0.50 8.40 -20.25
CA ILE A 242 -0.90 8.65 -19.95
C ILE A 242 -1.08 10.15 -19.89
N ARG A 243 -1.60 10.72 -20.98
CA ARG A 243 -2.11 12.10 -20.94
C ARG A 243 -3.37 12.09 -20.08
N LEU A 244 -3.24 12.57 -18.87
CA LEU A 244 -4.38 12.87 -18.03
C LEU A 244 -5.12 14.06 -18.61
N PRO A 245 -6.45 14.14 -18.47
CA PRO A 245 -7.17 15.35 -18.88
C PRO A 245 -6.56 16.56 -18.15
N PRO A 246 -6.45 17.72 -18.80
CA PRO A 246 -5.92 18.89 -18.16
C PRO A 246 -6.75 19.20 -16.92
N PHE A 247 -6.05 19.49 -15.82
CA PHE A 247 -6.72 20.01 -14.61
C PHE A 247 -7.54 21.24 -15.02
N ARG A 248 -8.82 21.19 -14.81
CA ARG A 248 -9.67 22.37 -14.83
C ARG A 248 -9.80 22.83 -13.39
N PRO A 249 -9.25 24.02 -13.03
CA PRO A 249 -9.34 24.55 -11.69
C PRO A 249 -10.80 24.82 -11.29
#